data_ebc60aea1070242f251df51fa7175b36
#
_entry.id   ebc60aea1070242f251df51fa7175b36
#
_cell.length_a   1.000
_cell.length_b   1.000
_cell.length_c   1.000
_cell.angle_alpha   90.00
_cell.angle_beta   90.00
_cell.angle_gamma   90.00
#
_symmetry.space_group_name_H-M   'P 1'
#
loop_
_entity.id
_entity.type
_entity.pdbx_description
1 polymer ?
#
loop_
_entity_poly.entity_id
_entity_poly.type
_entity_poly.pdbx_seq_one_letter_code
_entity_poly.pdbx_strand_id
1 'polypeptide(L)'
;AQRPQCVLDAEKTFYETQNANPLRGLYPLSIAATEAVEEARLAVRDFLHAKSSQEIIFTRNTTEALNLVAYSYGLSHVHAGDEVVVSILEHHSNLLPWQMVCRQTGATLKFIDCEMDGRLDLNKVAEVITEKTKIVAVTHVSNVIGRVNPIREIADMAHRVGAGLGGDGAP
;
A
#
# COMPACT_ATOMS: atom_id res chain seq x y z
N ALA A 1 7.85 4.33 -17.48
CA ALA A 1 6.78 4.80 -18.38
C ALA A 1 6.85 6.32 -18.55
N GLN A 2 6.41 6.83 -19.70
CA GLN A 2 6.37 8.26 -19.96
C GLN A 2 5.15 8.87 -19.26
N ARG A 3 5.33 10.06 -18.69
CA ARG A 3 4.24 10.75 -18.00
C ARG A 3 3.30 11.42 -19.00
N PRO A 4 1.99 11.46 -18.71
CA PRO A 4 1.04 12.25 -19.49
C PRO A 4 1.44 13.74 -19.52
N GLN A 5 1.18 14.42 -20.64
CA GLN A 5 1.54 15.84 -20.81
C GLN A 5 0.92 16.72 -19.73
N CYS A 6 -0.34 16.46 -19.35
CA CYS A 6 -1.02 17.23 -18.30
C CYS A 6 -0.32 17.16 -16.93
N VAL A 7 0.35 16.03 -16.62
CA VAL A 7 1.14 15.90 -15.38
C VAL A 7 2.40 16.76 -15.45
N LEU A 8 3.10 16.72 -16.59
CA LEU A 8 4.30 17.54 -16.81
C LEU A 8 3.99 19.03 -16.75
N ASP A 9 2.87 19.45 -17.37
CA ASP A 9 2.44 20.84 -17.37
C ASP A 9 2.01 21.33 -15.97
N ALA A 10 1.34 20.48 -15.20
CA ALA A 10 0.97 20.79 -13.82
C ALA A 10 2.20 20.93 -12.92
N GLU A 11 3.18 20.02 -13.03
CA GLU A 11 4.44 20.09 -12.30
C GLU A 11 5.22 21.36 -12.65
N LYS A 12 5.35 21.66 -13.93
CA LYS A 12 6.00 22.89 -14.41
C LYS A 12 5.31 24.15 -13.87
N THR A 13 4.00 24.23 -14.01
CA THR A 13 3.20 25.38 -13.53
C THR A 13 3.38 25.58 -12.04
N PHE A 14 3.35 24.53 -11.23
CA PHE A 14 3.57 24.61 -9.81
C PHE A 14 4.95 25.20 -9.47
N TYR A 15 6.02 24.70 -10.11
CA TYR A 15 7.37 25.21 -9.88
C TYR A 15 7.55 26.66 -10.32
N GLU A 16 6.88 27.08 -11.38
CA GLU A 16 6.99 28.45 -11.91
C GLU A 16 6.16 29.48 -11.10
N THR A 17 5.05 29.05 -10.46
CA THR A 17 4.07 30.01 -9.92
C THR A 17 3.74 29.85 -8.44
N GLN A 18 3.90 28.65 -7.85
CA GLN A 18 3.40 28.33 -6.50
C GLN A 18 4.42 27.63 -5.61
N ASN A 19 5.65 27.40 -6.09
CA ASN A 19 6.65 26.66 -5.36
C ASN A 19 7.09 27.39 -4.08
N ALA A 20 6.61 26.90 -2.94
CA ALA A 20 6.98 27.36 -1.62
C ALA A 20 6.83 26.22 -0.60
N ASN A 21 7.36 26.40 0.62
CA ASN A 21 7.19 25.43 1.70
C ASN A 21 5.75 25.44 2.20
N PRO A 22 4.97 24.37 1.99
CA PRO A 22 3.62 24.28 2.54
C PRO A 22 3.67 24.24 4.08
N LEU A 23 2.61 24.70 4.75
CA LEU A 23 2.43 24.67 6.21
C LEU A 23 3.48 25.48 7.00
N ARG A 24 4.28 26.35 6.38
CA ARG A 24 5.41 27.04 7.01
C ARG A 24 5.24 28.56 7.16
N GLY A 25 4.19 29.14 6.64
CA GLY A 25 4.02 30.59 6.71
C GLY A 25 2.65 31.07 6.28
N LEU A 26 2.41 32.38 6.55
CA LEU A 26 1.14 33.06 6.18
C LEU A 26 1.31 33.93 4.94
N TYR A 27 2.42 33.82 4.22
CA TYR A 27 2.62 34.55 2.97
C TYR A 27 1.92 33.83 1.79
N PRO A 28 1.49 34.57 0.75
CA PRO A 28 0.60 34.05 -0.29
C PRO A 28 1.08 32.76 -0.95
N LEU A 29 2.36 32.63 -1.28
CA LEU A 29 2.89 31.42 -1.91
C LEU A 29 2.86 30.19 -1.00
N SER A 30 3.09 30.34 0.31
CA SER A 30 3.00 29.22 1.26
C SER A 30 1.55 28.77 1.43
N ILE A 31 0.61 29.69 1.42
CA ILE A 31 -0.82 29.38 1.47
C ILE A 31 -1.23 28.62 0.19
N ALA A 32 -0.89 29.14 -0.98
CA ALA A 32 -1.18 28.49 -2.28
C ALA A 32 -0.57 27.07 -2.38
N ALA A 33 0.68 26.90 -1.91
CA ALA A 33 1.31 25.58 -1.89
C ALA A 33 0.62 24.61 -0.91
N THR A 34 0.13 25.12 0.22
CA THR A 34 -0.63 24.31 1.20
C THR A 34 -1.98 23.89 0.62
N GLU A 35 -2.71 24.82 0.02
CA GLU A 35 -3.99 24.54 -0.63
C GLU A 35 -3.84 23.49 -1.73
N ALA A 36 -2.83 23.60 -2.60
CA ALA A 36 -2.56 22.62 -3.65
C ALA A 36 -2.30 21.20 -3.11
N VAL A 37 -1.57 21.07 -2.01
CA VAL A 37 -1.33 19.75 -1.35
C VAL A 37 -2.63 19.19 -0.78
N GLU A 38 -3.43 20.01 -0.11
CA GLU A 38 -4.70 19.55 0.49
C GLU A 38 -5.75 19.22 -0.59
N GLU A 39 -5.84 19.98 -1.66
CA GLU A 39 -6.69 19.67 -2.82
C GLU A 39 -6.30 18.33 -3.46
N ALA A 40 -5.00 18.08 -3.67
CA ALA A 40 -4.51 16.81 -4.18
C ALA A 40 -4.88 15.65 -3.24
N ARG A 41 -4.78 15.86 -1.92
CA ARG A 41 -5.16 14.88 -0.91
C ARG A 41 -6.65 14.56 -0.96
N LEU A 42 -7.50 15.57 -1.11
CA LEU A 42 -8.94 15.40 -1.26
C LEU A 42 -9.30 14.65 -2.54
N ALA A 43 -8.66 14.97 -3.66
CA ALA A 43 -8.86 14.27 -4.93
C ALA A 43 -8.52 12.78 -4.84
N VAL A 44 -7.39 12.44 -4.18
CA VAL A 44 -7.00 11.03 -3.95
C VAL A 44 -7.95 10.32 -2.98
N ARG A 45 -8.39 10.99 -1.91
CA ARG A 45 -9.41 10.47 -0.99
C ARG A 45 -10.68 10.08 -1.75
N ASP A 46 -11.18 10.96 -2.60
CA ASP A 46 -12.43 10.72 -3.36
C ASP A 46 -12.25 9.60 -4.38
N PHE A 47 -11.10 9.55 -5.07
CA PHE A 47 -10.77 8.49 -6.01
C PHE A 47 -10.70 7.10 -5.33
N LEU A 48 -10.12 7.02 -4.15
CA LEU A 48 -9.99 5.79 -3.38
C LEU A 48 -11.22 5.47 -2.51
N HIS A 49 -12.22 6.37 -2.47
CA HIS A 49 -13.38 6.29 -1.58
C HIS A 49 -12.99 6.16 -0.09
N ALA A 50 -11.88 6.80 0.30
CA ALA A 50 -11.45 6.84 1.69
C ALA A 50 -12.39 7.76 2.51
N LYS A 51 -12.56 7.46 3.80
CA LYS A 51 -13.48 8.20 4.68
C LYS A 51 -12.97 9.60 5.02
N SER A 52 -11.65 9.75 5.14
CA SER A 52 -11.00 10.99 5.54
C SER A 52 -9.77 11.26 4.69
N SER A 53 -9.49 12.53 4.41
CA SER A 53 -8.23 12.94 3.78
C SER A 53 -7.00 12.62 4.64
N GLN A 54 -7.16 12.46 5.94
CA GLN A 54 -6.10 12.06 6.87
C GLN A 54 -5.63 10.61 6.65
N GLU A 55 -6.43 9.77 5.97
CA GLU A 55 -6.03 8.41 5.58
C GLU A 55 -5.08 8.40 4.37
N ILE A 56 -4.92 9.54 3.68
CA ILE A 56 -4.05 9.65 2.50
C ILE A 56 -2.67 10.13 2.93
N ILE A 57 -1.66 9.31 2.69
CA ILE A 57 -0.26 9.62 2.96
C ILE A 57 0.52 9.58 1.65
N PHE A 58 1.08 10.71 1.25
CA PHE A 58 1.95 10.78 0.08
C PHE A 58 3.37 10.34 0.42
N THR A 59 3.90 9.44 -0.41
CA THR A 59 5.27 8.95 -0.34
C THR A 59 5.96 9.12 -1.69
N ARG A 60 7.27 8.96 -1.73
CA ARG A 60 8.03 9.11 -2.99
C ARG A 60 7.79 7.97 -4.00
N ASN A 61 7.43 6.80 -3.50
CA ASN A 61 7.18 5.60 -4.31
C ASN A 61 6.53 4.50 -3.46
N THR A 62 6.07 3.43 -4.12
CA THR A 62 5.45 2.27 -3.49
C THR A 62 6.36 1.58 -2.47
N THR A 63 7.66 1.48 -2.76
CA THR A 63 8.62 0.87 -1.81
C THR A 63 8.62 1.62 -0.48
N GLU A 64 8.64 2.96 -0.50
CA GLU A 64 8.56 3.77 0.72
C GLU A 64 7.22 3.58 1.42
N ALA A 65 6.10 3.54 0.68
CA ALA A 65 4.77 3.34 1.24
C ALA A 65 4.66 2.00 1.98
N LEU A 66 5.09 0.90 1.36
CA LEU A 66 5.04 -0.43 1.95
C LEU A 66 5.98 -0.56 3.16
N ASN A 67 7.18 0.02 3.08
CA ASN A 67 8.08 0.08 4.25
C ASN A 67 7.48 0.92 5.37
N LEU A 68 6.84 2.05 5.08
CA LEU A 68 6.17 2.87 6.09
C LEU A 68 5.10 2.07 6.84
N VAL A 69 4.26 1.32 6.12
CA VAL A 69 3.25 0.45 6.75
C VAL A 69 3.91 -0.64 7.59
N ALA A 70 4.95 -1.30 7.08
CA ALA A 70 5.65 -2.36 7.80
C ALA A 70 6.33 -1.84 9.08
N TYR A 71 7.04 -0.71 9.02
CA TYR A 71 7.74 -0.14 10.18
C TYR A 71 6.80 0.52 11.20
N SER A 72 5.69 1.12 10.77
CA SER A 72 4.73 1.74 11.67
C SER A 72 3.70 0.72 12.18
N TYR A 73 2.79 0.26 11.32
CA TYR A 73 1.73 -0.66 11.68
C TYR A 73 2.25 -2.08 11.97
N GLY A 74 3.09 -2.62 11.08
CA GLY A 74 3.60 -3.98 11.20
C GLY A 74 4.32 -4.24 12.52
N LEU A 75 5.33 -3.44 12.85
CA LEU A 75 6.09 -3.62 14.09
C LEU A 75 5.30 -3.35 15.37
N SER A 76 4.20 -2.60 15.30
CA SER A 76 3.37 -2.31 16.48
C SER A 76 2.20 -3.27 16.68
N HIS A 77 1.81 -4.04 15.66
CA HIS A 77 0.63 -4.92 15.73
C HIS A 77 0.94 -6.40 15.49
N VAL A 78 2.15 -6.73 15.03
CA VAL A 78 2.58 -8.12 14.82
C VAL A 78 3.54 -8.53 15.91
N HIS A 79 3.25 -9.64 16.60
CA HIS A 79 4.00 -10.12 17.76
C HIS A 79 4.44 -11.57 17.56
N ALA A 80 5.25 -12.07 18.50
CA ALA A 80 5.70 -13.47 18.49
C ALA A 80 4.51 -14.44 18.51
N GLY A 81 4.51 -15.38 17.57
CA GLY A 81 3.44 -16.36 17.38
C GLY A 81 2.32 -15.92 16.42
N ASP A 82 2.31 -14.66 16.00
CA ASP A 82 1.43 -14.19 14.94
C ASP A 82 1.92 -14.62 13.54
N GLU A 83 1.09 -14.43 12.54
CA GLU A 83 1.38 -14.79 11.15
C GLU A 83 1.17 -13.58 10.24
N VAL A 84 2.10 -13.42 9.30
CA VAL A 84 1.97 -12.52 8.15
C VAL A 84 1.88 -13.37 6.90
N VAL A 85 0.89 -13.14 6.07
CA VAL A 85 0.63 -13.91 4.85
C VAL A 85 0.94 -13.04 3.64
N VAL A 86 1.74 -13.56 2.71
CA VAL A 86 2.08 -12.90 1.42
C VAL A 86 1.87 -13.89 0.28
N SER A 87 1.70 -13.42 -0.96
CA SER A 87 1.73 -14.33 -2.10
C SER A 87 3.17 -14.52 -2.62
N ILE A 88 3.41 -15.61 -3.35
CA ILE A 88 4.70 -15.81 -4.04
C ILE A 88 4.85 -14.87 -5.26
N LEU A 89 3.79 -14.17 -5.65
CA LEU A 89 3.77 -13.23 -6.78
C LEU A 89 4.21 -11.81 -6.42
N GLU A 90 4.58 -11.59 -5.15
CA GLU A 90 4.88 -10.26 -4.64
C GLU A 90 6.17 -9.69 -5.25
N HIS A 91 6.12 -8.40 -5.58
CA HIS A 91 7.34 -7.64 -5.81
C HIS A 91 8.16 -7.58 -4.52
N HIS A 92 9.49 -7.49 -4.63
CA HIS A 92 10.37 -7.41 -3.46
C HIS A 92 9.98 -6.30 -2.47
N SER A 93 9.43 -5.19 -2.96
CA SER A 93 8.96 -4.09 -2.11
C SER A 93 7.82 -4.49 -1.18
N ASN A 94 7.00 -5.50 -1.55
CA ASN A 94 5.91 -6.03 -0.72
C ASN A 94 6.25 -7.38 -0.06
N LEU A 95 7.47 -7.86 -0.18
CA LEU A 95 7.93 -9.08 0.48
C LEU A 95 8.94 -8.79 1.59
N LEU A 96 10.02 -8.04 1.26
CA LEU A 96 11.15 -7.85 2.16
C LEU A 96 10.78 -7.10 3.46
N PRO A 97 9.91 -6.08 3.46
CA PRO A 97 9.49 -5.43 4.69
C PRO A 97 8.79 -6.39 5.66
N TRP A 98 7.96 -7.31 5.15
CA TRP A 98 7.27 -8.29 5.98
C TRP A 98 8.20 -9.38 6.52
N GLN A 99 9.22 -9.78 5.74
CA GLN A 99 10.29 -10.64 6.26
C GLN A 99 11.04 -9.99 7.43
N MET A 100 11.30 -8.69 7.31
CA MET A 100 11.96 -7.92 8.38
C MET A 100 11.05 -7.85 9.61
N VAL A 101 9.77 -7.52 9.45
CA VAL A 101 8.80 -7.51 10.57
C VAL A 101 8.78 -8.86 11.28
N CYS A 102 8.62 -9.97 10.54
CA CYS A 102 8.58 -11.30 11.12
C CYS A 102 9.87 -11.65 11.88
N ARG A 103 11.05 -11.29 11.34
CA ARG A 103 12.33 -11.53 12.02
C ARG A 103 12.46 -10.74 13.32
N GLN A 104 11.98 -9.51 13.35
CA GLN A 104 12.10 -8.66 14.55
C GLN A 104 11.08 -9.00 15.62
N THR A 105 9.88 -9.41 15.23
CA THR A 105 8.78 -9.70 16.17
C THR A 105 8.71 -11.14 16.61
N GLY A 106 9.36 -12.07 15.90
CA GLY A 106 9.22 -13.53 16.12
C GLY A 106 7.94 -14.11 15.51
N ALA A 107 7.29 -13.38 14.61
CA ALA A 107 6.14 -13.85 13.85
C ALA A 107 6.57 -14.77 12.69
N THR A 108 5.62 -15.51 12.14
CA THR A 108 5.85 -16.44 11.02
C THR A 108 5.38 -15.81 9.72
N LEU A 109 6.25 -15.81 8.70
CA LEU A 109 5.86 -15.44 7.34
C LEU A 109 5.35 -16.67 6.61
N LYS A 110 4.13 -16.59 6.09
CA LYS A 110 3.48 -17.64 5.29
C LYS A 110 3.29 -17.18 3.85
N PHE A 111 3.26 -18.16 2.94
CA PHE A 111 3.14 -17.90 1.52
C PHE A 111 1.87 -18.53 0.94
N ILE A 112 1.17 -17.77 0.10
CA ILE A 112 0.12 -18.28 -0.76
C ILE A 112 0.76 -18.66 -2.10
N ASP A 113 0.67 -19.93 -2.47
CA ASP A 113 1.10 -20.40 -3.79
C ASP A 113 0.10 -19.99 -4.88
N CYS A 114 0.60 -19.83 -6.10
CA CYS A 114 -0.23 -19.61 -7.27
C CYS A 114 -0.32 -20.87 -8.14
N GLU A 115 -1.34 -20.93 -8.98
CA GLU A 115 -1.46 -21.91 -10.04
C GLU A 115 -0.44 -21.64 -11.16
N MET A 116 -0.29 -22.59 -12.10
CA MET A 116 0.64 -22.46 -13.23
C MET A 116 0.35 -21.25 -14.14
N ASP A 117 -0.90 -20.77 -14.13
CA ASP A 117 -1.33 -19.55 -14.85
C ASP A 117 -1.18 -18.27 -14.01
N GLY A 118 -0.60 -18.36 -12.82
CA GLY A 118 -0.42 -17.26 -11.87
C GLY A 118 -1.66 -16.87 -11.09
N ARG A 119 -2.74 -17.65 -11.13
CA ARG A 119 -3.96 -17.41 -10.36
C ARG A 119 -3.76 -17.81 -8.90
N LEU A 120 -4.23 -16.98 -7.97
CA LEU A 120 -4.38 -17.35 -6.56
C LEU A 120 -5.70 -18.12 -6.41
N ASP A 121 -5.62 -19.39 -6.02
CA ASP A 121 -6.81 -20.19 -5.69
C ASP A 121 -7.34 -19.77 -4.32
N LEU A 122 -8.59 -19.32 -4.26
CA LEU A 122 -9.22 -18.85 -3.02
C LEU A 122 -9.33 -19.94 -1.94
N ASN A 123 -9.41 -21.21 -2.34
CA ASN A 123 -9.36 -22.29 -1.35
C ASN A 123 -7.98 -22.39 -0.68
N LYS A 124 -6.91 -22.30 -1.46
CA LYS A 124 -5.54 -22.25 -0.92
C LYS A 124 -5.29 -21.01 -0.08
N VAL A 125 -5.84 -19.85 -0.50
CA VAL A 125 -5.80 -18.62 0.31
C VAL A 125 -6.47 -18.85 1.67
N ALA A 126 -7.66 -19.47 1.69
CA ALA A 126 -8.39 -19.76 2.92
C ALA A 126 -7.66 -20.74 3.86
N GLU A 127 -6.89 -21.69 3.32
CA GLU A 127 -6.09 -22.63 4.10
C GLU A 127 -4.89 -21.97 4.78
N VAL A 128 -4.31 -20.93 4.16
CA VAL A 128 -3.12 -20.24 4.68
C VAL A 128 -3.50 -19.19 5.73
N ILE A 129 -4.66 -18.51 5.57
CA ILE A 129 -5.16 -17.52 6.52
C ILE A 129 -5.75 -18.23 7.74
N THR A 130 -5.24 -17.92 8.94
CA THR A 130 -5.67 -18.52 10.20
C THR A 130 -6.04 -17.44 11.21
N GLU A 131 -6.54 -17.81 12.37
CA GLU A 131 -6.82 -16.92 13.50
C GLU A 131 -5.58 -16.18 14.04
N LYS A 132 -4.37 -16.68 13.71
CA LYS A 132 -3.10 -16.04 14.06
C LYS A 132 -2.66 -15.01 13.04
N THR A 133 -3.29 -14.97 11.85
CA THR A 133 -2.95 -14.02 10.80
C THR A 133 -3.30 -12.61 11.27
N LYS A 134 -2.33 -11.69 11.16
CA LYS A 134 -2.51 -10.26 11.48
C LYS A 134 -2.48 -9.38 10.25
N ILE A 135 -1.72 -9.80 9.24
CA ILE A 135 -1.57 -9.06 7.99
C ILE A 135 -1.61 -10.06 6.83
N VAL A 136 -2.37 -9.72 5.82
CA VAL A 136 -2.33 -10.34 4.49
C VAL A 136 -1.84 -9.28 3.51
N ALA A 137 -0.68 -9.47 2.88
CA ALA A 137 -0.11 -8.50 1.95
C ALA A 137 0.01 -9.14 0.57
N VAL A 138 -0.78 -8.63 -0.39
CA VAL A 138 -0.87 -9.20 -1.75
C VAL A 138 -0.92 -8.11 -2.81
N THR A 139 -0.27 -8.38 -3.95
CA THR A 139 -0.34 -7.49 -5.11
C THR A 139 -1.73 -7.56 -5.75
N HIS A 140 -2.26 -6.39 -6.16
CA HIS A 140 -3.53 -6.34 -6.89
C HIS A 140 -3.35 -6.83 -8.33
N VAL A 141 -2.30 -6.36 -8.99
CA VAL A 141 -1.94 -6.79 -10.35
C VAL A 141 -0.47 -7.12 -10.38
N SER A 142 -0.12 -8.36 -10.76
CA SER A 142 1.28 -8.77 -10.85
C SER A 142 2.01 -7.96 -11.93
N ASN A 143 3.10 -7.30 -11.56
CA ASN A 143 3.97 -6.56 -12.46
C ASN A 143 4.73 -7.46 -13.47
N VAL A 144 4.79 -8.78 -13.23
CA VAL A 144 5.48 -9.75 -14.09
C VAL A 144 4.53 -10.38 -15.10
N ILE A 145 3.37 -10.86 -14.64
CA ILE A 145 2.44 -11.65 -15.47
C ILE A 145 1.15 -10.89 -15.79
N GLY A 146 0.92 -9.71 -15.23
CA GLY A 146 -0.28 -8.90 -15.49
C GLY A 146 -1.58 -9.51 -14.95
N ARG A 147 -1.48 -10.52 -14.08
CA ARG A 147 -2.66 -11.16 -13.50
C ARG A 147 -3.30 -10.28 -12.44
N VAL A 148 -4.61 -10.08 -12.55
CA VAL A 148 -5.42 -9.38 -11.55
C VAL A 148 -5.84 -10.39 -10.48
N ASN A 149 -5.51 -10.11 -9.23
CA ASN A 149 -5.87 -10.95 -8.09
C ASN A 149 -7.23 -10.55 -7.49
N PRO A 150 -7.98 -11.51 -6.92
CA PRO A 150 -9.30 -11.29 -6.32
C PRO A 150 -9.17 -10.63 -4.92
N ILE A 151 -8.73 -9.35 -4.90
CA ILE A 151 -8.40 -8.62 -3.67
C ILE A 151 -9.59 -8.50 -2.72
N ARG A 152 -10.82 -8.34 -3.25
CA ARG A 152 -12.01 -8.21 -2.42
C ARG A 152 -12.28 -9.48 -1.62
N GLU A 153 -12.25 -10.63 -2.29
CA GLU A 153 -12.47 -11.93 -1.66
C GLU A 153 -11.38 -12.25 -0.64
N ILE A 154 -10.13 -11.90 -0.95
CA ILE A 154 -9.00 -12.06 -0.02
C ILE A 154 -9.16 -11.13 1.19
N ALA A 155 -9.61 -9.89 0.98
CA ALA A 155 -9.90 -8.95 2.07
C ALA A 155 -10.99 -9.48 2.99
N ASP A 156 -12.07 -10.01 2.43
CA ASP A 156 -13.17 -10.59 3.20
C ASP A 156 -12.70 -11.78 4.05
N MET A 157 -11.76 -12.59 3.53
CA MET A 157 -11.16 -13.70 4.29
C MET A 157 -10.27 -13.18 5.43
N ALA A 158 -9.40 -12.20 5.16
CA ALA A 158 -8.53 -11.58 6.14
C ALA A 158 -9.33 -10.92 7.27
N HIS A 159 -10.33 -10.13 6.92
CA HIS A 159 -11.16 -9.40 7.90
C HIS A 159 -11.97 -10.33 8.79
N ARG A 160 -12.40 -11.51 8.31
CA ARG A 160 -13.11 -12.49 9.14
C ARG A 160 -12.29 -13.01 10.33
N VAL A 161 -10.97 -13.05 10.20
CA VAL A 161 -10.06 -13.44 11.29
C VAL A 161 -9.46 -12.23 12.02
N GLY A 162 -9.90 -11.00 11.69
CA GLY A 162 -9.39 -9.77 12.28
C GLY A 162 -8.04 -9.30 11.73
N ALA A 163 -7.58 -9.88 10.61
CA ALA A 163 -6.36 -9.46 9.94
C ALA A 163 -6.58 -8.23 9.05
N GLY A 164 -5.57 -7.36 8.95
CA GLY A 164 -5.53 -6.28 7.97
C GLY A 164 -5.12 -6.77 6.59
N LEU A 165 -5.64 -6.15 5.52
CA LEU A 165 -5.16 -6.36 4.16
C LEU A 165 -4.28 -5.20 3.69
N GLY A 166 -3.07 -5.51 3.26
CA GLY A 166 -2.18 -4.61 2.51
C GLY A 166 -2.21 -4.96 1.03
N GLY A 167 -2.95 -4.18 0.24
CA GLY A 167 -3.01 -4.35 -1.22
C GLY A 167 -1.92 -3.52 -1.90
N ASP A 168 -0.96 -4.15 -2.58
CA ASP A 168 -0.02 -3.45 -3.45
C ASP A 168 -0.71 -3.17 -4.79
N GLY A 169 -1.10 -1.91 -5.02
CA GLY A 169 -1.78 -1.45 -6.24
C GLY A 169 -0.82 -0.90 -7.30
N ALA A 170 0.49 -0.99 -7.10
CA ALA A 170 1.46 -0.58 -8.10
C ALA A 170 1.54 -1.61 -9.23
N PRO A 171 1.50 -1.17 -10.53
CA PRO A 171 1.62 -2.07 -11.66
C PRO A 171 3.07 -2.48 -11.91
#